data_623f07d26f2a7d2a5cc7f43675ae8467
#
_entry.id   623f07d26f2a7d2a5cc7f43675ae8467
#
_cell.length_a   1.000
_cell.length_b   1.000
_cell.length_c   1.000
_cell.angle_alpha   90.00
_cell.angle_beta   90.00
_cell.angle_gamma   90.00
#
_symmetry.space_group_name_H-M   'P 1'
#
loop_
_entity.id
_entity.type
_entity.pdbx_description
1 polymer ?
#
loop_
_entity_poly.entity_id
_entity_poly.type
_entity_poly.pdbx_seq_one_letter_code
_entity_poly.pdbx_strand_id
1 'polypeptide(L)'
;MVDIKQIYFDLGNAVKGICDKVYPMNRPKAVDTKIGSYIVVSTPYTIRNNEMNYDGSYNYYTTTIQIEVYVRDKESSANPNGFSPSEMDNKVKAVLERFPISTDNIIVTRPNIAIQSDDGAGFSVTIIQGKLRTK
;
A
#
# COMPACT_ATOMS: atom_id res chain seq x y z
N MET A 1 13.88 12.07 -14.03
CA MET A 1 12.49 11.61 -13.89
C MET A 1 12.47 10.28 -13.14
N VAL A 2 11.55 10.13 -12.23
CA VAL A 2 11.43 8.92 -11.41
C VAL A 2 10.66 7.85 -12.20
N ASP A 3 11.18 6.62 -12.27
CA ASP A 3 10.48 5.52 -12.92
C ASP A 3 9.56 4.77 -11.95
N ILE A 4 8.70 3.90 -12.48
CA ILE A 4 7.72 3.15 -11.69
C ILE A 4 8.42 2.23 -10.67
N LYS A 5 9.54 1.63 -11.05
CA LYS A 5 10.32 0.78 -10.16
C LYS A 5 10.79 1.55 -8.91
N GLN A 6 11.24 2.78 -9.09
CA GLN A 6 11.67 3.63 -7.99
C GLN A 6 10.49 4.01 -7.08
N ILE A 7 9.31 4.25 -7.67
CA ILE A 7 8.09 4.52 -6.90
C ILE A 7 7.75 3.33 -5.99
N TYR A 8 7.74 2.12 -6.53
CA TYR A 8 7.47 0.91 -5.74
C TYR A 8 8.51 0.70 -4.65
N PHE A 9 9.77 0.92 -4.96
CA PHE A 9 10.86 0.80 -3.99
C PHE A 9 10.67 1.78 -2.82
N ASP A 10 10.39 3.04 -3.12
CA ASP A 10 10.18 4.07 -2.10
C ASP A 10 8.95 3.80 -1.24
N LEU A 11 7.84 3.39 -1.88
CA LEU A 11 6.62 3.02 -1.14
C LEU A 11 6.84 1.81 -0.24
N GLY A 12 7.50 0.78 -0.75
CA GLY A 12 7.80 -0.42 0.02
C GLY A 12 8.67 -0.13 1.24
N ASN A 13 9.69 0.72 1.09
CA ASN A 13 10.54 1.13 2.19
C ASN A 13 9.78 1.97 3.23
N ALA A 14 8.85 2.81 2.78
CA ALA A 14 8.09 3.67 3.67
C ALA A 14 7.19 2.88 4.63
N VAL A 15 6.72 1.70 4.21
CA VAL A 15 5.82 0.85 5.03
C VAL A 15 6.52 -0.41 5.56
N LYS A 16 7.83 -0.50 5.41
CA LYS A 16 8.62 -1.64 5.87
C LYS A 16 8.54 -1.80 7.39
N GLY A 17 8.46 -3.03 7.84
CA GLY A 17 8.46 -3.36 9.27
C GLY A 17 7.08 -3.35 9.94
N ILE A 18 6.03 -2.91 9.26
CA ILE A 18 4.67 -2.91 9.80
C ILE A 18 4.08 -4.32 9.74
N CYS A 19 4.24 -5.00 8.62
CA CYS A 19 3.79 -6.37 8.40
C CYS A 19 4.98 -7.29 8.10
N ASP A 20 4.74 -8.59 8.06
CA ASP A 20 5.80 -9.58 7.86
C ASP A 20 6.49 -9.45 6.50
N LYS A 21 5.74 -9.08 5.47
CA LYS A 21 6.25 -8.89 4.10
C LYS A 21 5.62 -7.69 3.44
N VAL A 22 6.33 -7.14 2.45
CA VAL A 22 5.83 -6.10 1.55
C VAL A 22 6.08 -6.56 0.12
N TYR A 23 5.02 -6.58 -0.69
CA TYR A 23 5.09 -6.99 -2.09
C TYR A 23 4.74 -5.83 -3.02
N PRO A 24 5.47 -5.63 -4.12
CA PRO A 24 5.09 -4.65 -5.14
C PRO A 24 4.05 -5.23 -6.09
N MET A 25 3.12 -4.42 -6.54
CA MET A 25 2.09 -4.68 -7.55
C MET A 25 1.00 -5.65 -7.13
N ASN A 26 1.32 -6.88 -6.82
CA ASN A 26 0.36 -7.93 -6.52
C ASN A 26 0.86 -8.83 -5.41
N ARG A 27 -0.08 -9.49 -4.73
CA ARG A 27 0.28 -10.56 -3.80
C ARG A 27 0.90 -11.74 -4.56
N PRO A 28 1.79 -12.51 -3.95
CA PRO A 28 2.35 -13.70 -4.60
C PRO A 28 1.25 -14.73 -4.88
N LYS A 29 1.47 -15.59 -5.89
CA LYS A 29 0.51 -16.66 -6.24
C LYS A 29 0.24 -17.61 -5.09
N ALA A 30 1.25 -17.88 -4.27
CA ALA A 30 1.12 -18.69 -3.07
C ALA A 30 1.68 -17.89 -1.90
N VAL A 31 0.83 -17.57 -0.92
CA VAL A 31 1.24 -16.90 0.31
C VAL A 31 1.70 -17.96 1.28
N ASP A 32 2.85 -17.72 1.95
CA ASP A 32 3.38 -18.62 2.96
C ASP A 32 2.32 -18.88 4.04
N THR A 33 2.09 -20.16 4.36
CA THR A 33 1.10 -20.57 5.37
C THR A 33 1.40 -20.03 6.77
N LYS A 34 2.64 -19.63 7.03
CA LYS A 34 3.08 -19.10 8.32
C LYS A 34 3.01 -17.57 8.42
N ILE A 35 2.78 -16.88 7.31
CA ILE A 35 2.73 -15.43 7.33
C ILE A 35 1.47 -14.93 8.01
N GLY A 36 1.61 -13.99 8.95
CA GLY A 36 0.48 -13.42 9.70
C GLY A 36 -0.11 -12.18 9.03
N SER A 37 0.71 -11.42 8.33
CA SER A 37 0.29 -10.20 7.68
C SER A 37 1.26 -9.84 6.56
N TYR A 38 0.75 -9.12 5.55
CA TYR A 38 1.58 -8.56 4.49
C TYR A 38 0.95 -7.31 3.90
N ILE A 39 1.76 -6.53 3.21
CA ILE A 39 1.34 -5.32 2.52
C ILE A 39 1.64 -5.47 1.04
N VAL A 40 0.70 -5.02 0.20
CA VAL A 40 0.90 -4.87 -1.24
C VAL A 40 0.86 -3.37 -1.56
N VAL A 41 1.89 -2.86 -2.23
CA VAL A 41 1.93 -1.48 -2.71
C VAL A 41 1.76 -1.45 -4.21
N SER A 42 0.89 -0.57 -4.72
CA SER A 42 0.62 -0.51 -6.15
C SER A 42 0.20 0.89 -6.60
N THR A 43 0.31 1.13 -7.91
CA THR A 43 -0.18 2.33 -8.57
C THR A 43 -1.19 1.90 -9.65
N PRO A 44 -2.41 1.48 -9.25
CA PRO A 44 -3.37 0.90 -10.20
C PRO A 44 -3.96 1.92 -11.17
N TYR A 45 -3.71 3.21 -10.93
CA TYR A 45 -4.26 4.29 -11.72
C TYR A 45 -3.24 4.84 -12.70
N THR A 46 -3.72 5.56 -13.71
CA THR A 46 -2.86 6.19 -14.70
C THR A 46 -1.93 7.22 -14.07
N ILE A 47 -0.65 7.13 -14.40
CA ILE A 47 0.33 8.16 -14.04
C ILE A 47 0.17 9.32 -15.02
N ARG A 48 -0.01 10.52 -14.50
CA ARG A 48 -0.21 11.71 -15.30
C ARG A 48 1.01 12.61 -15.27
N ASN A 49 1.39 13.10 -16.44
CA ASN A 49 2.45 14.09 -16.60
C ASN A 49 1.89 15.47 -16.34
N ASN A 50 2.62 16.29 -15.61
CA ASN A 50 2.21 17.64 -15.24
C ASN A 50 3.32 18.64 -15.57
N GLU A 51 2.94 19.83 -16.00
CA GLU A 51 3.82 20.93 -16.33
C GLU A 51 4.91 20.59 -17.36
N MET A 52 4.54 20.63 -18.62
CA MET A 52 5.47 20.41 -19.74
C MET A 52 6.47 21.56 -19.85
N ASN A 53 7.75 21.21 -19.98
CA ASN A 53 8.82 22.14 -20.22
C ASN A 53 8.96 22.50 -21.73
N TYR A 54 9.77 23.49 -22.02
CA TYR A 54 10.02 23.95 -23.38
C TYR A 54 10.53 22.89 -24.34
N ASP A 55 11.31 21.91 -23.81
CA ASP A 55 11.89 20.82 -24.58
C ASP A 55 10.93 19.62 -24.75
N GLY A 56 9.71 19.73 -24.25
CA GLY A 56 8.72 18.65 -24.29
C GLY A 56 8.79 17.67 -23.11
N SER A 57 9.76 17.83 -22.20
CA SER A 57 9.79 17.03 -20.98
C SER A 57 8.80 17.53 -19.94
N TYR A 58 8.55 16.72 -18.90
CA TYR A 58 7.60 17.06 -17.83
C TYR A 58 8.33 17.23 -16.51
N ASN A 59 7.87 18.20 -15.69
CA ASN A 59 8.48 18.49 -14.39
C ASN A 59 8.20 17.42 -13.36
N TYR A 60 6.98 16.86 -13.37
CA TYR A 60 6.59 15.85 -12.39
C TYR A 60 5.42 15.02 -12.89
N TYR A 61 5.23 13.88 -12.22
CA TYR A 61 4.08 12.99 -12.47
C TYR A 61 3.22 12.93 -11.22
N THR A 62 1.93 12.70 -11.42
CA THR A 62 0.98 12.44 -10.34
C THR A 62 0.24 11.14 -10.58
N THR A 63 -0.11 10.45 -9.51
CA THR A 63 -0.93 9.24 -9.54
C THR A 63 -1.60 9.02 -8.19
N THR A 64 -2.53 8.09 -8.14
CA THR A 64 -3.05 7.57 -6.88
C THR A 64 -2.38 6.24 -6.59
N ILE A 65 -1.89 6.05 -5.37
CA ILE A 65 -1.30 4.78 -4.95
C ILE A 65 -2.26 4.03 -4.04
N GLN A 66 -2.06 2.71 -3.96
CA GLN A 66 -2.75 1.85 -3.00
C GLN A 66 -1.75 1.14 -2.12
N ILE A 67 -2.06 1.11 -0.83
CA ILE A 67 -1.36 0.29 0.15
C ILE A 67 -2.41 -0.67 0.72
N GLU A 68 -2.31 -1.94 0.37
CA GLU A 68 -3.25 -2.96 0.78
C GLU A 68 -2.66 -3.72 1.97
N VAL A 69 -3.34 -3.66 3.11
CA VAL A 69 -2.91 -4.32 4.34
C VAL A 69 -3.71 -5.60 4.51
N TYR A 70 -3.03 -6.73 4.51
CA TYR A 70 -3.61 -8.07 4.67
C TYR A 70 -3.26 -8.63 6.04
N VAL A 71 -4.26 -9.09 6.77
CA VAL A 71 -4.09 -9.74 8.07
C VAL A 71 -4.79 -11.11 8.00
N ARG A 72 -4.07 -12.17 8.41
CA ARG A 72 -4.60 -13.53 8.39
C ARG A 72 -5.75 -13.68 9.38
N ASP A 73 -6.84 -14.27 8.91
CA ASP A 73 -7.97 -14.62 9.75
C ASP A 73 -7.60 -15.78 10.68
N LYS A 74 -8.03 -15.69 11.93
CA LYS A 74 -7.79 -16.73 12.94
C LYS A 74 -9.13 -17.19 13.50
N GLU A 75 -9.72 -18.18 12.86
CA GLU A 75 -11.00 -18.73 13.26
C GLU A 75 -10.93 -19.41 14.63
N SER A 76 -11.97 -19.20 15.44
CA SER A 76 -12.14 -19.86 16.72
C SER A 76 -13.63 -20.05 16.99
N SER A 77 -13.97 -20.81 18.02
CA SER A 77 -15.36 -21.00 18.41
C SER A 77 -16.05 -19.69 18.82
N ALA A 78 -15.28 -18.75 19.41
CA ALA A 78 -15.78 -17.44 19.79
C ALA A 78 -15.79 -16.45 18.62
N ASN A 79 -15.01 -16.69 17.57
CA ASN A 79 -14.92 -15.83 16.38
C ASN A 79 -14.83 -16.68 15.12
N PRO A 80 -15.98 -17.19 14.63
CA PRO A 80 -16.01 -18.07 13.46
C PRO A 80 -15.49 -17.42 12.17
N ASN A 81 -15.60 -16.07 12.06
CA ASN A 81 -15.10 -15.34 10.89
C ASN A 81 -13.58 -15.23 10.88
N GLY A 82 -12.95 -15.36 12.05
CA GLY A 82 -11.51 -15.21 12.16
C GLY A 82 -10.98 -13.80 12.05
N PHE A 83 -11.82 -12.82 11.73
CA PHE A 83 -11.39 -11.43 11.58
C PHE A 83 -10.88 -10.88 12.92
N SER A 84 -9.70 -10.27 12.91
CA SER A 84 -9.07 -9.66 14.09
C SER A 84 -9.07 -8.13 13.94
N PRO A 85 -10.13 -7.45 14.45
CA PRO A 85 -10.21 -5.99 14.32
C PRO A 85 -9.05 -5.25 14.96
N SER A 86 -8.58 -5.71 16.12
CA SER A 86 -7.49 -5.04 16.84
C SER A 86 -6.18 -5.12 16.07
N GLU A 87 -5.86 -6.28 15.49
CA GLU A 87 -4.63 -6.46 14.72
C GLU A 87 -4.69 -5.63 13.43
N MET A 88 -5.81 -5.70 12.69
CA MET A 88 -6.00 -4.88 11.49
C MET A 88 -5.90 -3.39 11.81
N ASP A 89 -6.59 -2.94 12.86
CA ASP A 89 -6.57 -1.54 13.27
C ASP A 89 -5.15 -1.05 13.59
N ASN A 90 -4.37 -1.86 14.32
CA ASN A 90 -2.98 -1.52 14.65
C ASN A 90 -2.12 -1.40 13.39
N LYS A 91 -2.27 -2.33 12.43
CA LYS A 91 -1.52 -2.29 11.18
C LYS A 91 -1.90 -1.08 10.33
N VAL A 92 -3.19 -0.79 10.20
CA VAL A 92 -3.69 0.36 9.44
C VAL A 92 -3.22 1.66 10.06
N LYS A 93 -3.31 1.81 11.37
CA LYS A 93 -2.81 2.99 12.08
C LYS A 93 -1.31 3.19 11.86
N ALA A 94 -0.54 2.12 11.92
CA ALA A 94 0.90 2.18 11.67
C ALA A 94 1.21 2.68 10.25
N VAL A 95 0.44 2.24 9.25
CA VAL A 95 0.56 2.74 7.87
C VAL A 95 0.21 4.23 7.81
N LEU A 96 -0.93 4.63 8.38
CA LEU A 96 -1.36 6.03 8.36
C LEU A 96 -0.37 6.96 9.04
N GLU A 97 0.29 6.51 10.09
CA GLU A 97 1.33 7.27 10.80
C GLU A 97 2.59 7.51 9.96
N ARG A 98 2.80 6.74 8.88
CA ARG A 98 3.93 6.94 7.96
C ARG A 98 3.68 8.10 7.00
N PHE A 99 2.46 8.60 6.90
CA PHE A 99 2.15 9.75 6.06
C PHE A 99 2.46 11.08 6.78
N PRO A 100 2.88 12.14 6.04
CA PRO A 100 3.18 12.10 4.62
C PRO A 100 4.45 11.29 4.33
N ILE A 101 4.42 10.52 3.25
CA ILE A 101 5.61 9.80 2.79
C ILE A 101 6.39 10.75 1.90
N SER A 102 7.61 11.08 2.30
CA SER A 102 8.46 12.00 1.54
C SER A 102 9.85 11.40 1.42
N THR A 103 10.29 11.17 0.19
CA THR A 103 11.63 10.69 -0.14
C THR A 103 12.29 11.69 -1.10
N ASP A 104 13.51 11.37 -1.55
CA ASP A 104 14.17 12.20 -2.57
C ASP A 104 13.40 12.21 -3.91
N ASN A 105 12.57 11.20 -4.13
CA ASN A 105 11.91 10.95 -5.42
C ASN A 105 10.42 11.27 -5.43
N ILE A 106 9.73 11.09 -4.32
CA ILE A 106 8.27 11.18 -4.25
C ILE A 106 7.78 11.85 -2.97
N ILE A 107 6.57 12.37 -3.04
CA ILE A 107 5.78 12.73 -1.86
C ILE A 107 4.38 12.14 -2.00
N VAL A 108 3.89 11.50 -0.93
CA VAL A 108 2.54 10.91 -0.90
C VAL A 108 1.78 11.51 0.28
N THR A 109 0.61 12.04 -0.03
CA THR A 109 -0.23 12.75 0.94
C THR A 109 -1.68 12.28 0.84
N ARG A 110 -2.54 12.81 1.69
CA ARG A 110 -3.99 12.59 1.70
C ARG A 110 -4.36 11.10 1.79
N PRO A 111 -3.88 10.39 2.82
CA PRO A 111 -4.27 8.99 3.00
C PRO A 111 -5.75 8.87 3.33
N ASN A 112 -6.42 7.89 2.74
CA ASN A 112 -7.77 7.53 3.11
C ASN A 112 -7.96 6.02 3.07
N ILE A 113 -8.88 5.51 3.87
CA ILE A 113 -9.28 4.10 3.81
C ILE A 113 -10.36 4.00 2.76
N ALA A 114 -10.07 3.27 1.67
CA ALA A 114 -10.97 3.16 0.54
C ALA A 114 -11.90 1.96 0.65
N ILE A 115 -11.37 0.80 1.06
CA ILE A 115 -12.13 -0.46 1.10
C ILE A 115 -11.64 -1.30 2.29
N GLN A 116 -12.59 -1.98 2.93
CA GLN A 116 -12.31 -3.05 3.88
C GLN A 116 -13.12 -4.28 3.45
N SER A 117 -12.47 -5.43 3.31
CA SER A 117 -13.13 -6.64 2.83
C SER A 117 -12.37 -7.91 3.24
N ASP A 118 -12.95 -9.06 2.89
CA ASP A 118 -12.29 -10.36 2.96
C ASP A 118 -11.73 -10.67 1.56
N ASP A 119 -10.55 -11.28 1.49
CA ASP A 119 -9.94 -11.64 0.20
C ASP A 119 -10.41 -13.01 -0.32
N GLY A 120 -11.20 -13.75 0.46
CA GLY A 120 -11.65 -15.09 0.10
C GLY A 120 -10.60 -16.18 0.23
N ALA A 121 -9.39 -15.84 0.70
CA ALA A 121 -8.25 -16.75 0.79
C ALA A 121 -7.66 -16.83 2.20
N GLY A 122 -8.44 -16.49 3.22
CA GLY A 122 -8.03 -16.55 4.62
C GLY A 122 -7.40 -15.29 5.17
N PHE A 123 -7.52 -14.17 4.46
CA PHE A 123 -7.06 -12.87 4.92
C PHE A 123 -8.17 -11.83 4.85
N SER A 124 -8.15 -10.92 5.79
CA SER A 124 -8.92 -9.67 5.70
C SER A 124 -8.01 -8.58 5.15
N VAL A 125 -8.56 -7.66 4.35
CA VAL A 125 -7.80 -6.62 3.69
C VAL A 125 -8.40 -5.24 3.93
N THR A 126 -7.54 -4.26 4.17
CA THR A 126 -7.89 -2.84 4.16
C THR A 126 -7.03 -2.15 3.11
N ILE A 127 -7.68 -1.44 2.20
CA ILE A 127 -7.01 -0.69 1.13
C ILE A 127 -6.94 0.78 1.52
N ILE A 128 -5.72 1.30 1.61
CA ILE A 128 -5.43 2.70 1.87
C ILE A 128 -4.97 3.32 0.56
N GLN A 129 -5.57 4.44 0.19
CA GLN A 129 -5.18 5.21 -0.99
C GLN A 129 -4.47 6.48 -0.58
N GLY A 130 -3.57 6.95 -1.42
CA GLY A 130 -2.89 8.23 -1.23
C GLY A 130 -2.60 8.89 -2.56
N LYS A 131 -2.34 10.20 -2.53
CA LYS A 131 -1.97 10.98 -3.72
C LYS A 131 -0.46 11.09 -3.78
N LEU A 132 0.11 10.60 -4.87
CA LEU A 132 1.55 10.62 -5.11
C LEU A 132 1.90 11.69 -6.14
N ARG A 133 2.98 12.39 -5.85
CA ARG A 133 3.65 13.30 -6.79
C ARG A 133 5.13 12.97 -6.79
N THR A 134 5.74 12.89 -7.98
CA THR A 134 7.20 12.80 -8.11
C THR A 134 7.82 14.18 -7.89
N LYS A 135 9.03 14.19 -7.41
CA LYS A 135 9.79 15.41 -7.18
C LYS A 135 10.69 15.74 -8.35
#